data_dd9863de0495c6ac9746337474f129d3
#
_entry.id   dd9863de0495c6ac9746337474f129d3
#
_cell.length_a   1.000
_cell.length_b   1.000
_cell.length_c   1.000
_cell.angle_alpha   90.00
_cell.angle_beta   90.00
_cell.angle_gamma   90.00
#
_symmetry.space_group_name_H-M   'P 1'
#
loop_
_entity.id
_entity.type
_entity.pdbx_description
1 polymer ?
#
loop_
_entity_poly.entity_id
_entity_poly.type
_entity_poly.pdbx_seq_one_letter_code
_entity_poly.pdbx_strand_id
1 'polypeptide(L)'
;DQYFHEIPSIPRKGWGVFGQFGLADRRTNPIQTFVNIGISGNSPFKNRSRDMFGAAYAFDSISGDLKDALDPLVRLRDEHEFEAFYNFALTPWCYLTGDLQVVRPSRPRADTAIVPGLRMRVVF
;
A
#
# COMPACT_ATOMS: atom_id res chain seq x y z
N ASP A 1 -8.05 -4.57 -11.55
CA ASP A 1 -8.80 -3.48 -10.89
C ASP A 1 -10.28 -3.62 -11.20
N GLN A 2 -11.12 -3.51 -10.21
CA GLN A 2 -12.57 -3.55 -10.38
C GLN A 2 -13.23 -2.48 -9.52
N TYR A 3 -14.08 -1.65 -10.15
CA TYR A 3 -14.91 -0.70 -9.42
C TYR A 3 -16.13 -1.42 -8.84
N PHE A 4 -16.35 -1.28 -7.54
CA PHE A 4 -17.52 -1.83 -6.86
C PHE A 4 -18.62 -0.81 -6.63
N HIS A 5 -18.29 0.46 -6.69
CA HIS A 5 -19.25 1.53 -6.51
C HIS A 5 -18.88 2.74 -7.35
N GLU A 6 -19.73 3.10 -8.29
CA GLU A 6 -19.66 4.38 -8.99
C GLU A 6 -20.56 5.40 -8.30
N ILE A 7 -20.13 6.65 -8.25
CA ILE A 7 -20.95 7.74 -7.72
C ILE A 7 -21.98 8.12 -8.80
N PRO A 8 -23.28 7.86 -8.62
CA PRO A 8 -24.28 8.01 -9.68
C PRO A 8 -24.36 9.40 -10.31
N SER A 9 -23.99 10.44 -9.55
CA SER A 9 -24.03 11.83 -10.00
C SER A 9 -22.77 12.29 -10.75
N ILE A 10 -21.70 11.48 -10.76
CA ILE A 10 -20.42 11.85 -11.37
C ILE A 10 -19.83 10.62 -12.06
N PRO A 11 -20.09 10.45 -13.38
CA PRO A 11 -19.54 9.32 -14.14
C PRO A 11 -18.03 9.17 -13.99
N ARG A 12 -17.53 7.93 -13.90
CA ARG A 12 -16.12 7.56 -13.72
C ARG A 12 -15.52 7.94 -12.37
N LYS A 13 -16.32 8.25 -11.36
CA LYS A 13 -15.88 8.41 -9.98
C LYS A 13 -16.51 7.32 -9.11
N GLY A 14 -15.67 6.71 -8.29
CA GLY A 14 -16.06 5.62 -7.43
C GLY A 14 -14.88 5.08 -6.67
N TRP A 15 -15.03 3.95 -6.05
CA TRP A 15 -13.98 3.21 -5.40
C TRP A 15 -14.01 1.74 -5.82
N GLY A 16 -12.89 1.10 -5.74
CA GLY A 16 -12.73 -0.29 -6.11
C GLY A 16 -11.63 -0.97 -5.34
N VAL A 17 -11.46 -2.25 -5.60
CA VAL A 17 -10.34 -3.04 -5.06
C VAL A 17 -9.34 -3.34 -6.15
N PHE A 18 -8.11 -3.57 -5.74
CA PHE A 18 -7.04 -4.06 -6.60
C PHE A 18 -6.30 -5.19 -5.92
N GLY A 19 -5.67 -6.02 -6.73
CA GLY A 19 -4.80 -7.07 -6.25
C GLY A 19 -3.68 -7.31 -7.24
N GLN A 20 -2.50 -7.62 -6.71
CA GLN A 20 -1.32 -8.04 -7.47
C GLN A 20 -0.74 -9.27 -6.79
N PHE A 21 -0.26 -10.19 -7.60
CA PHE A 21 0.40 -11.39 -7.16
C PHE A 21 1.61 -11.65 -8.05
N GLY A 22 2.73 -11.99 -7.45
CA GLY A 22 3.95 -12.34 -8.16
C GLY A 22 4.64 -13.53 -7.53
N LEU A 23 5.21 -14.36 -8.39
CA LEU A 23 6.10 -15.46 -8.02
C LEU A 23 7.43 -15.28 -8.73
N ALA A 24 8.51 -15.52 -8.03
CA ALA A 24 9.85 -15.49 -8.56
C ALA A 24 10.64 -16.75 -8.16
N ASP A 25 11.64 -17.08 -8.96
CA ASP A 25 12.54 -18.18 -8.64
C ASP A 25 13.33 -17.85 -7.37
N ARG A 26 13.16 -18.68 -6.34
CA ARG A 26 13.82 -18.53 -5.04
C ARG A 26 15.35 -18.57 -5.09
N ARG A 27 15.92 -19.11 -6.17
CA ARG A 27 17.38 -19.23 -6.33
C ARG A 27 18.03 -17.93 -6.80
N THR A 28 17.27 -17.12 -7.53
CA THR A 28 17.80 -15.93 -8.19
C THR A 28 17.19 -14.64 -7.65
N ASN A 29 16.10 -14.74 -6.87
CA ASN A 29 15.37 -13.57 -6.36
C ASN A 29 15.26 -13.62 -4.84
N PRO A 30 15.57 -12.53 -4.12
CA PRO A 30 15.42 -12.45 -2.68
C PRO A 30 13.96 -12.52 -2.21
N ILE A 31 13.00 -12.12 -3.05
CA ILE A 31 11.56 -12.24 -2.77
C ILE A 31 11.01 -13.36 -3.65
N GLN A 32 10.47 -14.39 -3.01
CA GLN A 32 9.90 -15.55 -3.67
C GLN A 32 8.43 -15.34 -4.05
N THR A 33 7.67 -14.71 -3.18
CA THR A 33 6.25 -14.45 -3.38
C THR A 33 5.94 -13.02 -2.97
N PHE A 34 5.19 -12.33 -3.80
CA PHE A 34 4.67 -11.00 -3.55
C PHE A 34 3.15 -11.01 -3.65
N VAL A 35 2.48 -10.45 -2.67
CA VAL A 35 1.03 -10.23 -2.70
C VAL A 35 0.75 -8.80 -2.27
N ASN A 36 -0.05 -8.09 -3.04
CA ASN A 36 -0.56 -6.77 -2.67
C ASN A 36 -2.05 -6.72 -2.95
N ILE A 37 -2.82 -6.34 -1.95
CA ILE A 37 -4.27 -6.17 -2.05
C ILE A 37 -4.67 -4.85 -1.42
N GLY A 38 -5.66 -4.19 -2.00
CA GLY A 38 -6.11 -2.93 -1.45
C GLY A 38 -7.43 -2.43 -2.02
N ILE A 39 -7.85 -1.31 -1.46
CA ILE A 39 -9.01 -0.55 -1.85
C ILE A 39 -8.59 0.89 -2.09
N SER A 40 -9.09 1.51 -3.14
CA SER A 40 -8.85 2.93 -3.38
C SER A 40 -9.92 3.55 -4.26
N GLY A 41 -9.99 4.87 -4.24
CA GLY A 41 -10.90 5.61 -5.11
C GLY A 41 -11.29 6.97 -4.55
N ASN A 42 -12.39 7.47 -5.06
CA ASN A 42 -12.97 8.73 -4.58
C ASN A 42 -13.67 8.51 -3.24
N SER A 43 -13.58 9.50 -2.38
CA SER A 43 -14.20 9.45 -1.06
C SER A 43 -15.71 9.18 -1.14
N PRO A 44 -16.23 8.25 -0.35
CA PRO A 44 -17.66 7.98 -0.24
C PRO A 44 -18.41 9.04 0.58
N PHE A 45 -17.69 9.96 1.22
CA PHE A 45 -18.30 10.99 2.05
C PHE A 45 -19.05 12.03 1.23
N LYS A 46 -20.25 12.39 1.69
CA LYS A 46 -21.09 13.39 1.05
C LYS A 46 -20.35 14.73 0.94
N ASN A 47 -20.44 15.37 -0.23
CA ASN A 47 -19.75 16.63 -0.57
C ASN A 47 -18.20 16.55 -0.63
N ARG A 48 -17.61 15.35 -0.59
CA ARG A 48 -16.16 15.12 -0.65
C ARG A 48 -15.75 14.28 -1.87
N SER A 49 -16.49 14.35 -2.95
CA SER A 49 -16.27 13.55 -4.17
C SER A 49 -14.96 13.86 -4.93
N ARG A 50 -14.28 14.94 -4.57
CA ARG A 50 -12.95 15.27 -5.10
C ARG A 50 -11.81 14.67 -4.29
N ASP A 51 -12.11 14.27 -3.06
CA ASP A 51 -11.12 13.61 -2.22
C ASP A 51 -10.89 12.18 -2.71
N MET A 52 -9.72 11.67 -2.36
CA MET A 52 -9.36 10.28 -2.63
C MET A 52 -8.90 9.59 -1.36
N PHE A 53 -9.10 8.31 -1.28
CA PHE A 53 -8.60 7.48 -0.20
C PHE A 53 -8.01 6.20 -0.75
N GLY A 54 -7.19 5.56 0.04
CA GLY A 54 -6.71 4.21 -0.23
C GLY A 54 -6.22 3.55 1.03
N ALA A 55 -6.31 2.22 1.02
CA ALA A 55 -5.68 1.36 2.00
C ALA A 55 -5.20 0.10 1.28
N ALA A 56 -4.00 -0.34 1.60
CA ALA A 56 -3.38 -1.51 0.99
C ALA A 56 -2.61 -2.33 2.02
N TYR A 57 -2.52 -3.60 1.75
CA TYR A 57 -1.66 -4.52 2.49
C TYR A 57 -0.77 -5.24 1.50
N ALA A 58 0.54 -5.24 1.78
CA ALA A 58 1.54 -5.97 1.04
C ALA A 58 2.20 -7.06 1.90
N PHE A 59 2.50 -8.16 1.26
CA PHE A 59 3.19 -9.30 1.85
C PHE A 59 4.29 -9.76 0.92
N ASP A 60 5.53 -9.80 1.44
CA ASP A 60 6.71 -10.28 0.75
C ASP A 60 7.26 -11.51 1.46
N SER A 61 7.19 -12.66 0.81
CA SER A 61 7.84 -13.87 1.28
C SER A 61 9.29 -13.89 0.83
N ILE A 62 10.19 -13.86 1.79
CA ILE A 62 11.64 -13.93 1.54
C ILE A 62 12.00 -15.35 1.11
N SER A 63 12.83 -15.46 0.08
CA SER A 63 13.34 -16.73 -0.45
C SER A 63 13.88 -17.64 0.65
N GLY A 64 13.45 -18.91 0.64
CA GLY A 64 13.96 -19.94 1.55
C GLY A 64 15.47 -20.13 1.40
N ASP A 65 15.97 -20.17 0.16
CA ASP A 65 17.39 -20.33 -0.11
C ASP A 65 18.22 -19.16 0.46
N LEU A 66 17.66 -17.93 0.44
CA LEU A 66 18.31 -16.78 1.07
C LEU A 66 18.28 -16.87 2.59
N LYS A 67 17.15 -17.31 3.18
CA LYS A 67 17.04 -17.53 4.63
C LYS A 67 18.09 -18.55 5.09
N ASP A 68 18.17 -19.68 4.39
CA ASP A 68 19.11 -20.76 4.72
C ASP A 68 20.58 -20.34 4.52
N ALA A 69 20.89 -19.57 3.49
CA ALA A 69 22.24 -19.09 3.22
C ALA A 69 22.74 -18.07 4.28
N LEU A 70 21.85 -17.35 4.91
CA LEU A 70 22.20 -16.34 5.90
C LEU A 70 22.11 -16.82 7.35
N ASP A 71 21.39 -17.92 7.64
CA ASP A 71 21.32 -18.51 8.98
C ASP A 71 22.67 -19.23 9.32
N PRO A 72 23.24 -19.06 10.52
CA PRO A 72 22.70 -18.35 11.69
C PRO A 72 23.14 -16.88 11.79
N LEU A 73 23.87 -16.34 10.82
CA LEU A 73 24.42 -14.98 10.87
C LEU A 73 23.33 -13.90 10.89
N VAL A 74 22.36 -14.05 10.01
CA VAL A 74 21.19 -13.16 9.92
C VAL A 74 19.96 -14.01 9.73
N ARG A 75 19.05 -13.98 10.71
CA ARG A 75 17.74 -14.58 10.53
C ARG A 75 16.82 -13.62 9.77
N LEU A 76 16.08 -14.14 8.80
CA LEU A 76 15.12 -13.39 8.03
C LEU A 76 13.70 -13.97 8.26
N ARG A 77 12.71 -13.09 8.21
CA ARG A 77 11.28 -13.44 8.20
C ARG A 77 10.61 -12.76 7.02
N ASP A 78 9.38 -13.14 6.74
CA ASP A 78 8.57 -12.48 5.73
C ASP A 78 8.23 -11.06 6.17
N GLU A 79 8.09 -10.16 5.20
CA GLU A 79 7.80 -8.75 5.40
C GLU A 79 6.31 -8.49 5.22
N HIS A 80 5.78 -7.60 6.02
CA HIS A 80 4.39 -7.18 5.97
C HIS A 80 4.34 -5.67 6.01
N GLU A 81 3.56 -5.10 5.12
CA GLU A 81 3.33 -3.66 5.05
C GLU A 81 1.84 -3.37 4.97
N PHE A 82 1.41 -2.39 5.73
CA PHE A 82 0.09 -1.80 5.62
C PHE A 82 0.25 -0.31 5.38
N GLU A 83 -0.47 0.21 4.39
CA GLU A 83 -0.54 1.64 4.08
C GLU A 83 -1.99 2.09 4.02
N ALA A 84 -2.27 3.27 4.55
CA ALA A 84 -3.55 3.94 4.37
C ALA A 84 -3.32 5.43 4.17
N PHE A 85 -4.04 6.04 3.24
CA PHE A 85 -3.96 7.47 2.98
C PHE A 85 -5.33 8.10 2.76
N TYR A 86 -5.40 9.38 3.02
CA TYR A 86 -6.52 10.22 2.62
C TYR A 86 -6.01 11.53 2.01
N ASN A 87 -6.47 11.80 0.80
CA ASN A 87 -6.12 12.99 0.03
C ASN A 87 -7.29 13.96 0.03
N PHE A 88 -7.12 15.06 0.73
CA PHE A 88 -8.09 16.15 0.83
C PHE A 88 -7.92 17.11 -0.35
N ALA A 89 -8.95 17.30 -1.15
CA ALA A 89 -9.03 18.38 -2.12
C ALA A 89 -9.46 19.67 -1.40
N LEU A 90 -8.48 20.46 -0.96
CA LEU A 90 -8.73 21.72 -0.28
C LEU A 90 -9.31 22.77 -1.25
N THR A 91 -8.75 22.81 -2.46
CA THR A 91 -9.22 23.60 -3.59
C THR A 91 -9.10 22.79 -4.88
N PRO A 92 -9.58 23.27 -6.05
CA PRO A 92 -9.35 22.55 -7.32
C PRO A 92 -7.89 22.37 -7.71
N TRP A 93 -7.00 23.16 -7.12
CA TRP A 93 -5.58 23.20 -7.43
C TRP A 93 -4.66 22.85 -6.24
N CYS A 94 -5.21 22.66 -5.02
CA CYS A 94 -4.44 22.37 -3.82
C CYS A 94 -4.97 21.12 -3.12
N TYR A 95 -4.09 20.16 -2.87
CA TYR A 95 -4.40 18.88 -2.25
C TYR A 95 -3.47 18.62 -1.07
N LEU A 96 -4.04 18.12 0.02
CA LEU A 96 -3.30 17.71 1.22
C LEU A 96 -3.53 16.22 1.44
N THR A 97 -2.47 15.43 1.50
CA THR A 97 -2.54 14.00 1.77
C THR A 97 -1.92 13.70 3.13
N GLY A 98 -2.70 13.06 4.00
CA GLY A 98 -2.18 12.36 5.16
C GLY A 98 -2.06 10.89 4.84
N ASP A 99 -0.95 10.26 5.22
CA ASP A 99 -0.73 8.82 5.08
C ASP A 99 -0.13 8.22 6.35
N LEU A 100 -0.34 6.94 6.51
CA LEU A 100 0.19 6.13 7.59
C LEU A 100 0.66 4.81 7.02
N GLN A 101 1.94 4.50 7.25
CA GLN A 101 2.52 3.21 6.90
C GLN A 101 2.89 2.46 8.18
N VAL A 102 2.62 1.16 8.18
CA VAL A 102 3.01 0.23 9.24
C VAL A 102 3.79 -0.89 8.58
N VAL A 103 5.10 -0.93 8.84
CA VAL A 103 6.02 -1.89 8.23
C VAL A 103 6.57 -2.83 9.29
N ARG A 104 6.33 -4.12 9.11
CA ARG A 104 7.01 -5.17 9.85
C ARG A 104 8.13 -5.73 8.99
N PRO A 105 9.38 -5.30 9.23
CA PRO A 105 10.49 -5.61 8.33
C PRO A 105 10.90 -7.09 8.39
N SER A 106 11.59 -7.52 7.36
CA SER A 106 12.12 -8.89 7.23
C SER A 106 13.17 -9.26 8.29
N ARG A 107 13.76 -8.30 8.97
CA ARG A 107 14.73 -8.54 10.07
C ARG A 107 14.01 -8.70 11.41
N PRO A 108 14.07 -9.88 12.09
CA PRO A 108 13.35 -10.10 13.35
C PRO A 108 13.77 -9.19 14.52
N ARG A 109 15.02 -8.67 14.46
CA ARG A 109 15.55 -7.74 15.48
C ARG A 109 15.09 -6.29 15.26
N ALA A 110 14.52 -5.98 14.10
CA ALA A 110 13.97 -4.66 13.85
C ALA A 110 12.50 -4.64 14.29
N ASP A 111 12.16 -3.60 15.03
CA ASP A 111 10.79 -3.38 15.48
C ASP A 111 9.87 -2.99 14.32
N THR A 112 8.58 -3.17 14.52
CA THR A 112 7.57 -2.64 13.59
C THR A 112 7.67 -1.13 13.57
N ALA A 113 7.83 -0.57 12.38
CA ALA A 113 7.88 0.86 12.16
C ALA A 113 6.48 1.40 11.85
N ILE A 114 6.12 2.52 12.46
CA ILE A 114 4.92 3.29 12.14
C ILE A 114 5.39 4.63 11.61
N VAL A 115 5.06 4.91 10.35
CA VAL A 115 5.55 6.08 9.62
C VAL A 115 4.35 6.93 9.19
N PRO A 116 4.03 7.99 9.93
CA PRO A 116 3.06 8.99 9.46
C PRO A 116 3.70 9.89 8.41
N GLY A 117 2.95 10.22 7.38
CA GLY A 117 3.35 11.12 6.31
C GLY A 117 2.34 12.24 6.07
N LEU A 118 2.85 13.38 5.62
CA LEU A 118 2.04 14.51 5.19
C LEU A 118 2.63 15.09 3.90
N ARG A 119 1.80 15.23 2.87
CA ARG A 119 2.20 15.76 1.58
C ARG A 119 1.21 16.79 1.07
N MET A 120 1.71 17.90 0.58
CA MET A 120 0.92 18.93 -0.12
C MET A 120 1.29 18.92 -1.61
N ARG A 121 0.28 19.00 -2.48
CA ARG A 121 0.43 19.14 -3.93
C ARG A 121 -0.34 20.36 -4.41
N VAL A 122 0.35 21.23 -5.14
CA VAL A 122 -0.22 22.40 -5.82
C VAL A 122 -0.09 22.18 -7.33
N VAL A 123 -1.16 22.43 -8.07
CA VAL A 123 -1.24 22.24 -9.53
C VAL A 123 -1.49 23.64 -10.14
N PHE A 124 -0.62 24.06 -11.04
CA PHE A 124 -0.65 25.36 -11.73
C PHE A 124 -1.24 25.22 -13.12
#